data_68e47a53aa4dd4992420be54eed3a265
#
_entry.id   68e47a53aa4dd4992420be54eed3a265
#
_cell.length_a   1.000
_cell.length_b   1.000
_cell.length_c   1.000
_cell.angle_alpha   90.00
_cell.angle_beta   90.00
_cell.angle_gamma   90.00
#
_symmetry.space_group_name_H-M   'P 1'
#
loop_
_entity.id
_entity.type
_entity.pdbx_description
1 polymer ?
#
loop_
_entity_poly.entity_id
_entity_poly.type
_entity_poly.pdbx_seq_one_letter_code
_entity_poly.pdbx_strand_id
1 'polypeptide(L)'
;MNTLSGDTTSQAIEGCLRPDLDDLDRLRAVWAEHRGPRGERARARRESAHRRSYELGGGPALAELLEATASEEMSGRAITSGYVTELAERAASLPDPVRCPRLTDEHAADVARAASAPGHPAVRAVHAYVACAEALHEAAPGRTGGDPGWVLPWILASLVLQRADFPPLLPDPGVPACTEAGGTRRIDLCARHLSRLVAASLRTELSRSRPRPSAARVSAPPLAAAVHRRALEHLHERRGPLLQVLTSLDTEARADVRVGSAPQVPQAVAAPPERALLAPEADHWWVCLSLIADEAALELYVVVQEVGPASAGVLAVTADARLTTGEGVHGAPLMADVDGVTVMPNDSADDRRPLICDLIDEALSRSMALLTRV
;
A
#
# COMPACT_ATOMS: atom_id res chain seq x y z
N MET A 1 12.34 6.25 -33.68
CA MET A 1 13.33 5.35 -33.03
C MET A 1 14.21 6.19 -32.14
N ASN A 2 13.78 6.50 -30.92
CA ASN A 2 14.62 7.12 -29.89
C ASN A 2 14.78 6.07 -28.79
N THR A 3 15.83 5.27 -28.90
CA THR A 3 16.38 4.52 -27.76
C THR A 3 16.94 5.51 -26.77
N LEU A 4 16.09 6.12 -25.96
CA LEU A 4 16.56 6.72 -24.73
C LEU A 4 17.21 5.60 -23.92
N SER A 5 18.49 5.72 -23.74
CA SER A 5 19.36 4.76 -23.11
C SER A 5 18.69 4.24 -21.82
N GLY A 6 18.45 2.94 -21.71
CA GLY A 6 17.83 2.31 -20.54
C GLY A 6 18.54 2.65 -19.21
N ASP A 7 19.82 3.02 -19.28
CA ASP A 7 20.63 3.48 -18.14
C ASP A 7 20.13 4.82 -17.55
N THR A 8 19.72 5.77 -18.41
CA THR A 8 19.27 7.10 -17.94
C THR A 8 17.92 7.00 -17.20
N THR A 9 17.02 6.15 -17.68
CA THR A 9 15.72 5.93 -17.05
C THR A 9 15.88 5.19 -15.72
N SER A 10 16.72 4.17 -15.65
CA SER A 10 17.07 3.47 -14.41
C SER A 10 17.65 4.43 -13.35
N GLN A 11 18.60 5.26 -13.73
CA GLN A 11 19.21 6.24 -12.80
C GLN A 11 18.21 7.27 -12.31
N ALA A 12 17.27 7.72 -13.15
CA ALA A 12 16.22 8.65 -12.75
C ALA A 12 15.27 8.00 -11.71
N ILE A 13 14.85 6.75 -11.94
CA ILE A 13 13.99 6.01 -11.02
C ILE A 13 14.72 5.75 -9.69
N GLU A 14 15.96 5.29 -9.74
CA GLU A 14 16.79 5.08 -8.53
C GLU A 14 16.98 6.38 -7.75
N GLY A 15 17.22 7.50 -8.43
CA GLY A 15 17.34 8.81 -7.79
C GLY A 15 16.07 9.23 -7.06
N CYS A 16 14.89 9.01 -7.66
CA CYS A 16 13.61 9.33 -7.05
C CYS A 16 13.27 8.43 -5.84
N LEU A 17 13.67 7.16 -5.89
CA LEU A 17 13.32 6.15 -4.87
C LEU A 17 14.41 5.96 -3.81
N ARG A 18 15.57 6.54 -3.95
CA ARG A 18 16.72 6.23 -3.07
C ARG A 18 16.41 6.24 -1.57
N PRO A 19 15.69 7.23 -1.00
CA PRO A 19 15.32 7.21 0.42
C PRO A 19 14.39 6.03 0.77
N ASP A 20 13.48 5.68 -0.14
CA ASP A 20 12.51 4.60 0.07
C ASP A 20 13.17 3.22 -0.06
N LEU A 21 14.20 3.07 -0.92
CA LEU A 21 14.88 1.79 -1.15
C LEU A 21 15.63 1.30 0.09
N ASP A 22 16.31 2.20 0.80
CA ASP A 22 17.00 1.88 2.05
C ASP A 22 16.00 1.42 3.13
N ASP A 23 14.84 2.08 3.22
CA ASP A 23 13.77 1.71 4.15
C ASP A 23 13.14 0.35 3.77
N LEU A 24 12.95 0.09 2.47
CA LEU A 24 12.45 -1.19 1.99
C LEU A 24 13.42 -2.33 2.31
N ASP A 25 14.72 -2.14 2.13
CA ASP A 25 15.72 -3.16 2.45
C ASP A 25 15.80 -3.43 3.96
N ARG A 26 15.73 -2.38 4.79
CA ARG A 26 15.69 -2.52 6.24
C ARG A 26 14.44 -3.29 6.69
N LEU A 27 13.26 -2.95 6.17
CA LEU A 27 12.02 -3.62 6.49
C LEU A 27 12.02 -5.07 5.99
N ARG A 28 12.56 -5.32 4.79
CA ARG A 28 12.74 -6.68 4.26
C ARG A 28 13.64 -7.53 5.16
N ALA A 29 14.75 -6.96 5.65
CA ALA A 29 15.65 -7.66 6.54
C ALA A 29 14.94 -8.10 7.84
N VAL A 30 14.17 -7.20 8.46
CA VAL A 30 13.37 -7.53 9.65
C VAL A 30 12.32 -8.60 9.32
N TRP A 31 11.61 -8.47 8.20
CA TRP A 31 10.65 -9.48 7.78
C TRP A 31 11.31 -10.84 7.54
N ALA A 32 12.50 -10.88 6.93
CA ALA A 32 13.24 -12.11 6.68
C ALA A 32 13.62 -12.83 7.97
N GLU A 33 14.00 -12.07 9.00
CA GLU A 33 14.34 -12.61 10.33
C GLU A 33 13.12 -13.15 11.08
N HIS A 34 11.96 -12.51 10.90
CA HIS A 34 10.74 -12.80 11.65
C HIS A 34 9.65 -13.51 10.83
N ARG A 35 10.01 -14.16 9.74
CA ARG A 35 9.05 -14.92 8.91
C ARG A 35 8.33 -15.98 9.73
N GLY A 36 7.01 -15.91 9.72
CA GLY A 36 6.16 -16.93 10.29
C GLY A 36 6.26 -18.29 9.55
N PRO A 37 5.60 -19.35 10.05
CA PRO A 37 5.61 -20.67 9.43
C PRO A 37 5.14 -20.62 7.96
N ARG A 38 5.81 -21.41 7.10
CA ARG A 38 5.55 -21.46 5.64
C ARG A 38 4.07 -21.74 5.31
N GLY A 39 3.47 -22.70 6.01
CA GLY A 39 2.07 -23.07 5.78
C GLY A 39 1.07 -21.97 6.12
N GLU A 40 1.31 -21.22 7.19
CA GLU A 40 0.45 -20.08 7.58
C GLU A 40 0.55 -18.93 6.56
N ARG A 41 1.77 -18.62 6.10
CA ARG A 41 1.98 -17.62 5.04
C ARG A 41 1.30 -18.02 3.74
N ALA A 42 1.46 -19.29 3.31
CA ALA A 42 0.83 -19.78 2.09
C ALA A 42 -0.71 -19.67 2.17
N ARG A 43 -1.30 -20.03 3.32
CA ARG A 43 -2.74 -19.89 3.55
C ARG A 43 -3.19 -18.43 3.47
N ALA A 44 -2.51 -17.53 4.17
CA ALA A 44 -2.86 -16.11 4.19
C ALA A 44 -2.73 -15.45 2.81
N ARG A 45 -1.70 -15.84 2.01
CA ARG A 45 -1.52 -15.39 0.63
C ARG A 45 -2.63 -15.89 -0.28
N ARG A 46 -3.06 -17.14 -0.12
CA ARG A 46 -4.19 -17.71 -0.84
C ARG A 46 -5.48 -16.92 -0.55
N GLU A 47 -5.79 -16.70 0.72
CA GLU A 47 -6.96 -15.92 1.14
C GLU A 47 -6.93 -14.49 0.55
N SER A 48 -5.76 -13.85 0.54
CA SER A 48 -5.58 -12.51 -0.05
C SER A 48 -5.73 -12.54 -1.57
N ALA A 49 -5.17 -13.53 -2.27
CA ALA A 49 -5.30 -13.70 -3.71
C ALA A 49 -6.76 -13.91 -4.12
N HIS A 50 -7.49 -14.75 -3.39
CA HIS A 50 -8.92 -14.95 -3.60
C HIS A 50 -9.71 -13.65 -3.42
N ARG A 51 -9.53 -12.95 -2.30
CA ARG A 51 -10.22 -11.67 -2.06
C ARG A 51 -9.96 -10.68 -3.19
N ARG A 52 -8.69 -10.47 -3.52
CA ARG A 52 -8.28 -9.52 -4.58
C ARG A 52 -8.85 -9.90 -5.95
N SER A 53 -8.89 -11.19 -6.27
CA SER A 53 -9.47 -11.68 -7.51
C SER A 53 -10.95 -11.32 -7.65
N TYR A 54 -11.73 -11.44 -6.56
CA TYR A 54 -13.15 -11.04 -6.58
C TYR A 54 -13.32 -9.53 -6.67
N GLU A 55 -12.52 -8.74 -5.95
CA GLU A 55 -12.53 -7.27 -6.02
C GLU A 55 -12.26 -6.76 -7.44
N LEU A 56 -11.41 -7.45 -8.20
CA LEU A 56 -11.09 -7.13 -9.58
C LEU A 56 -12.05 -7.73 -10.61
N GLY A 57 -13.03 -8.53 -10.20
CA GLY A 57 -13.97 -9.20 -11.12
C GLY A 57 -13.38 -10.39 -11.87
N GLY A 58 -12.19 -10.88 -11.52
CA GLY A 58 -11.50 -11.98 -12.21
C GLY A 58 -11.92 -13.39 -11.76
N GLY A 59 -12.65 -13.48 -10.65
CA GLY A 59 -13.18 -14.74 -10.13
C GLY A 59 -12.13 -15.83 -9.86
N PRO A 60 -12.51 -17.12 -9.86
CA PRO A 60 -11.61 -18.22 -9.51
C PRO A 60 -10.38 -18.33 -10.41
N ALA A 61 -10.51 -18.06 -11.72
CA ALA A 61 -9.40 -18.19 -12.67
C ALA A 61 -8.25 -17.20 -12.36
N LEU A 62 -8.58 -15.97 -11.98
CA LEU A 62 -7.58 -15.00 -11.53
C LEU A 62 -7.00 -15.41 -10.17
N ALA A 63 -7.82 -15.93 -9.25
CA ALA A 63 -7.34 -16.40 -7.96
C ALA A 63 -6.28 -17.51 -8.11
N GLU A 64 -6.52 -18.49 -8.97
CA GLU A 64 -5.56 -19.56 -9.29
C GLU A 64 -4.26 -19.00 -9.89
N LEU A 65 -4.36 -18.01 -10.80
CA LEU A 65 -3.19 -17.40 -11.41
C LEU A 65 -2.35 -16.63 -10.36
N LEU A 66 -2.99 -15.83 -9.50
CA LEU A 66 -2.33 -15.10 -8.43
C LEU A 66 -1.71 -16.04 -7.38
N GLU A 67 -2.42 -17.11 -7.01
CA GLU A 67 -1.92 -18.11 -6.07
C GLU A 67 -0.69 -18.85 -6.65
N ALA A 68 -0.77 -19.29 -7.90
CA ALA A 68 0.33 -19.98 -8.56
C ALA A 68 1.59 -19.10 -8.66
N THR A 69 1.43 -17.81 -8.96
CA THR A 69 2.54 -16.86 -9.10
C THR A 69 3.06 -16.33 -7.76
N ALA A 70 2.28 -16.42 -6.69
CA ALA A 70 2.69 -16.05 -5.32
C ALA A 70 3.33 -17.22 -4.55
N SER A 71 3.45 -18.41 -5.15
CA SER A 71 4.04 -19.57 -4.49
C SER A 71 5.56 -19.41 -4.34
N GLU A 72 6.11 -19.88 -3.21
CA GLU A 72 7.56 -19.82 -2.96
C GLU A 72 8.39 -20.64 -3.98
N GLU A 73 7.79 -21.62 -4.63
CA GLU A 73 8.42 -22.42 -5.69
C GLU A 73 8.72 -21.59 -6.93
N MET A 74 7.89 -20.56 -7.20
CA MET A 74 8.06 -19.67 -8.34
C MET A 74 9.17 -18.62 -8.12
N SER A 75 9.55 -18.34 -6.89
CA SER A 75 10.61 -17.37 -6.58
C SER A 75 11.97 -17.70 -7.21
N GLY A 76 12.25 -18.99 -7.42
CA GLY A 76 13.47 -19.47 -8.09
C GLY A 76 13.42 -19.51 -9.61
N ARG A 77 12.25 -19.41 -10.25
CA ARG A 77 12.10 -19.54 -11.71
C ARG A 77 12.60 -18.28 -12.43
N ALA A 78 13.47 -18.47 -13.43
CA ALA A 78 13.96 -17.35 -14.25
C ALA A 78 12.82 -16.72 -15.06
N ILE A 79 12.78 -15.38 -15.14
CA ILE A 79 11.82 -14.65 -15.97
C ILE A 79 12.40 -14.58 -17.39
N THR A 80 12.13 -15.62 -18.17
CA THR A 80 12.52 -15.71 -19.58
C THR A 80 11.38 -15.23 -20.48
N SER A 81 11.66 -14.91 -21.75
CA SER A 81 10.63 -14.57 -22.72
C SER A 81 9.55 -15.65 -22.84
N GLY A 82 9.93 -16.92 -22.90
CA GLY A 82 8.99 -18.04 -22.94
C GLY A 82 8.10 -18.10 -21.70
N TYR A 83 8.62 -17.78 -20.51
CA TYR A 83 7.79 -17.71 -19.30
C TYR A 83 6.85 -16.50 -19.30
N VAL A 84 7.30 -15.35 -19.81
CA VAL A 84 6.44 -14.18 -20.00
C VAL A 84 5.30 -14.50 -20.99
N THR A 85 5.59 -15.18 -22.10
CA THR A 85 4.56 -15.64 -23.07
C THR A 85 3.56 -16.59 -22.39
N GLU A 86 4.02 -17.58 -21.61
CA GLU A 86 3.14 -18.50 -20.85
C GLU A 86 2.18 -17.73 -19.93
N LEU A 87 2.71 -16.77 -19.17
CA LEU A 87 1.90 -15.93 -18.28
C LEU A 87 0.90 -15.04 -19.06
N ALA A 88 1.34 -14.48 -20.19
CA ALA A 88 0.49 -13.66 -21.05
C ALA A 88 -0.67 -14.46 -21.64
N GLU A 89 -0.45 -15.71 -22.07
CA GLU A 89 -1.50 -16.61 -22.55
C GLU A 89 -2.53 -16.93 -21.45
N ARG A 90 -2.06 -17.19 -20.23
CA ARG A 90 -2.94 -17.41 -19.07
C ARG A 90 -3.75 -16.15 -18.75
N ALA A 91 -3.11 -14.97 -18.75
CA ALA A 91 -3.79 -13.70 -18.51
C ALA A 91 -4.78 -13.34 -19.63
N ALA A 92 -4.50 -13.73 -20.88
CA ALA A 92 -5.41 -13.55 -22.01
C ALA A 92 -6.64 -14.49 -21.97
N SER A 93 -6.58 -15.58 -21.20
CA SER A 93 -7.71 -16.50 -21.01
C SER A 93 -8.63 -16.10 -19.86
N LEU A 94 -8.29 -15.06 -19.08
CA LEU A 94 -9.11 -14.56 -17.98
C LEU A 94 -10.42 -13.92 -18.48
N PRO A 95 -11.46 -13.85 -17.65
CA PRO A 95 -12.68 -13.12 -17.98
C PRO A 95 -12.44 -11.60 -18.02
N ASP A 96 -13.31 -10.85 -18.73
CA ASP A 96 -13.36 -9.41 -18.59
C ASP A 96 -13.82 -9.02 -17.15
N PRO A 97 -13.33 -7.93 -16.54
CA PRO A 97 -12.47 -6.89 -17.13
C PRO A 97 -10.97 -7.17 -17.07
N VAL A 98 -10.51 -8.25 -16.41
CA VAL A 98 -9.10 -8.49 -16.09
C VAL A 98 -8.30 -9.14 -17.23
N ARG A 99 -8.96 -9.46 -18.33
CA ARG A 99 -8.34 -10.07 -19.51
C ARG A 99 -7.26 -9.17 -20.11
N CYS A 100 -6.07 -9.73 -20.30
CA CYS A 100 -4.97 -9.04 -20.98
C CYS A 100 -4.98 -9.34 -22.49
N PRO A 101 -4.54 -8.41 -23.36
CA PRO A 101 -4.19 -8.70 -24.72
C PRO A 101 -3.04 -9.71 -24.81
N ARG A 102 -2.94 -10.43 -25.93
CA ARG A 102 -1.81 -11.32 -26.18
C ARG A 102 -0.56 -10.50 -26.51
N LEU A 103 0.56 -10.87 -25.93
CA LEU A 103 1.86 -10.30 -26.24
C LEU A 103 2.50 -11.02 -27.45
N THR A 104 3.26 -10.27 -28.24
CA THR A 104 4.15 -10.85 -29.26
C THR A 104 5.42 -11.39 -28.59
N ASP A 105 6.17 -12.23 -29.32
CA ASP A 105 7.46 -12.75 -28.83
C ASP A 105 8.48 -11.61 -28.59
N GLU A 106 8.44 -10.55 -29.39
CA GLU A 106 9.27 -9.37 -29.21
C GLU A 106 8.92 -8.64 -27.91
N HIS A 107 7.64 -8.38 -27.67
CA HIS A 107 7.16 -7.79 -26.42
C HIS A 107 7.58 -8.65 -25.21
N ALA A 108 7.41 -9.96 -25.30
CA ALA A 108 7.81 -10.86 -24.21
C ALA A 108 9.32 -10.85 -23.94
N ALA A 109 10.15 -10.69 -24.99
CA ALA A 109 11.59 -10.57 -24.86
C ALA A 109 11.99 -9.23 -24.21
N ASP A 110 11.32 -8.13 -24.56
CA ASP A 110 11.60 -6.81 -23.96
C ASP A 110 11.21 -6.76 -22.50
N VAL A 111 10.06 -7.31 -22.13
CA VAL A 111 9.63 -7.45 -20.74
C VAL A 111 10.59 -8.31 -19.92
N ALA A 112 11.03 -9.45 -20.46
CA ALA A 112 12.00 -10.32 -19.79
C ALA A 112 13.37 -9.62 -19.60
N ARG A 113 13.79 -8.80 -20.57
CA ARG A 113 15.00 -7.98 -20.46
C ARG A 113 14.86 -6.93 -19.36
N ALA A 114 13.73 -6.23 -19.31
CA ALA A 114 13.43 -5.26 -18.25
C ALA A 114 13.42 -5.90 -16.85
N ALA A 115 12.80 -7.07 -16.72
CA ALA A 115 12.76 -7.83 -15.47
C ALA A 115 14.13 -8.34 -14.99
N SER A 116 15.10 -8.46 -15.91
CA SER A 116 16.44 -8.97 -15.65
C SER A 116 17.51 -7.87 -15.63
N ALA A 117 17.11 -6.60 -15.78
CA ALA A 117 18.03 -5.45 -15.75
C ALA A 117 18.82 -5.40 -14.44
N PRO A 118 20.03 -4.81 -14.42
CA PRO A 118 20.75 -4.57 -13.18
C PRO A 118 20.01 -3.55 -12.30
N GLY A 119 20.31 -3.53 -11.00
CA GLY A 119 19.75 -2.54 -10.07
C GLY A 119 18.93 -3.14 -8.94
N HIS A 120 18.42 -2.26 -8.10
CA HIS A 120 17.60 -2.65 -6.94
C HIS A 120 16.31 -3.39 -7.38
N PRO A 121 15.89 -4.46 -6.66
CA PRO A 121 14.72 -5.26 -7.04
C PRO A 121 13.42 -4.46 -7.24
N ALA A 122 13.16 -3.45 -6.41
CA ALA A 122 12.00 -2.58 -6.57
C ALA A 122 12.05 -1.77 -7.88
N VAL A 123 13.23 -1.27 -8.26
CA VAL A 123 13.44 -0.56 -9.54
C VAL A 123 13.23 -1.50 -10.72
N ARG A 124 13.77 -2.71 -10.67
CA ARG A 124 13.53 -3.74 -11.70
C ARG A 124 12.06 -4.12 -11.81
N ALA A 125 11.34 -4.20 -10.68
CA ALA A 125 9.90 -4.47 -10.68
C ALA A 125 9.13 -3.35 -11.38
N VAL A 126 9.50 -2.07 -11.17
CA VAL A 126 8.93 -0.93 -11.92
C VAL A 126 9.19 -1.07 -13.41
N HIS A 127 10.44 -1.38 -13.81
CA HIS A 127 10.77 -1.57 -15.22
C HIS A 127 9.97 -2.69 -15.87
N ALA A 128 9.86 -3.84 -15.20
CA ALA A 128 9.07 -4.96 -15.70
C ALA A 128 7.57 -4.60 -15.82
N TYR A 129 7.05 -3.87 -14.82
CA TYR A 129 5.68 -3.39 -14.83
C TYR A 129 5.43 -2.45 -16.01
N VAL A 130 6.24 -1.42 -16.16
CA VAL A 130 6.10 -0.40 -17.23
C VAL A 130 6.24 -1.03 -18.62
N ALA A 131 7.29 -1.83 -18.84
CA ALA A 131 7.51 -2.49 -20.12
C ALA A 131 6.34 -3.42 -20.51
N CYS A 132 5.79 -4.15 -19.55
CA CYS A 132 4.62 -5.00 -19.81
C CYS A 132 3.37 -4.16 -20.08
N ALA A 133 3.13 -3.10 -19.34
CA ALA A 133 1.97 -2.24 -19.54
C ALA A 133 2.01 -1.53 -20.90
N GLU A 134 3.18 -1.05 -21.33
CA GLU A 134 3.39 -0.46 -22.68
C GLU A 134 3.13 -1.49 -23.77
N ALA A 135 3.68 -2.70 -23.66
CA ALA A 135 3.46 -3.79 -24.62
C ALA A 135 1.97 -4.17 -24.73
N LEU A 136 1.25 -4.21 -23.62
CA LEU A 136 -0.20 -4.47 -23.62
C LEU A 136 -0.99 -3.33 -24.26
N HIS A 137 -0.56 -2.09 -24.06
CA HIS A 137 -1.19 -0.93 -24.69
C HIS A 137 -0.96 -0.92 -26.21
N GLU A 138 0.23 -1.26 -26.66
CA GLU A 138 0.52 -1.42 -28.10
C GLU A 138 -0.27 -2.55 -28.73
N ALA A 139 -0.50 -3.65 -27.99
CA ALA A 139 -1.30 -4.77 -28.47
C ALA A 139 -2.81 -4.47 -28.51
N ALA A 140 -3.30 -3.45 -27.80
CA ALA A 140 -4.71 -3.06 -27.76
C ALA A 140 -4.89 -1.53 -27.71
N PRO A 141 -4.61 -0.82 -28.80
CA PRO A 141 -4.56 0.66 -28.82
C PRO A 141 -5.91 1.36 -28.61
N GLY A 142 -7.01 0.62 -28.57
CA GLY A 142 -8.36 1.16 -28.31
C GLY A 142 -8.81 1.11 -26.84
N ARG A 143 -8.08 0.42 -25.97
CA ARG A 143 -8.30 0.44 -24.53
C ARG A 143 -7.53 1.61 -23.92
N THR A 144 -8.22 2.54 -23.30
CA THR A 144 -7.59 3.64 -22.59
C THR A 144 -6.72 3.07 -21.48
N GLY A 145 -5.46 3.51 -21.41
CA GLY A 145 -4.43 3.00 -20.47
C GLY A 145 -4.72 3.19 -18.98
N GLY A 146 -5.95 3.54 -18.63
CA GLY A 146 -6.48 3.62 -17.28
C GLY A 146 -7.32 2.42 -16.87
N ASP A 147 -7.34 1.35 -17.67
CA ASP A 147 -8.11 0.16 -17.31
C ASP A 147 -7.37 -0.59 -16.18
N PRO A 148 -7.82 -0.49 -14.91
CA PRO A 148 -7.13 -1.10 -13.76
C PRO A 148 -7.13 -2.63 -13.82
N GLY A 149 -7.72 -3.23 -14.85
CA GLY A 149 -7.90 -4.66 -14.99
C GLY A 149 -6.68 -5.45 -15.43
N TRP A 150 -5.62 -4.84 -15.95
CA TRP A 150 -4.47 -5.61 -16.43
C TRP A 150 -3.62 -6.17 -15.30
N VAL A 151 -3.75 -7.46 -15.08
CA VAL A 151 -3.06 -8.15 -13.96
C VAL A 151 -1.64 -8.58 -14.29
N LEU A 152 -1.30 -8.75 -15.58
CA LEU A 152 0.00 -9.26 -16.00
C LEU A 152 1.19 -8.38 -15.59
N PRO A 153 1.15 -7.03 -15.68
CA PRO A 153 2.21 -6.16 -15.19
C PRO A 153 2.49 -6.36 -13.70
N TRP A 154 1.43 -6.54 -12.90
CA TRP A 154 1.52 -6.81 -11.47
C TRP A 154 2.17 -8.15 -11.15
N ILE A 155 1.77 -9.19 -11.86
CA ILE A 155 2.35 -10.53 -11.70
C ILE A 155 3.84 -10.48 -11.97
N LEU A 156 4.26 -9.82 -13.04
CA LEU A 156 5.68 -9.72 -13.41
C LEU A 156 6.48 -8.90 -12.39
N ALA A 157 5.96 -7.75 -11.94
CA ALA A 157 6.59 -6.98 -10.86
C ALA A 157 6.72 -7.81 -9.58
N SER A 158 5.66 -8.53 -9.20
CA SER A 158 5.65 -9.43 -8.05
C SER A 158 6.71 -10.53 -8.17
N LEU A 159 6.85 -11.17 -9.33
CA LEU A 159 7.86 -12.21 -9.56
C LEU A 159 9.29 -11.67 -9.46
N VAL A 160 9.56 -10.46 -9.98
CA VAL A 160 10.86 -9.79 -9.83
C VAL A 160 11.20 -9.60 -8.36
N LEU A 161 10.25 -9.13 -7.57
CA LEU A 161 10.42 -8.90 -6.14
C LEU A 161 10.61 -10.20 -5.35
N GLN A 162 9.80 -11.23 -5.63
CA GLN A 162 9.91 -12.53 -4.96
C GLN A 162 11.27 -13.20 -5.18
N ARG A 163 11.88 -13.03 -6.36
CA ARG A 163 13.23 -13.50 -6.65
C ARG A 163 14.32 -12.83 -5.83
N ALA A 164 14.03 -11.66 -5.33
CA ALA A 164 14.91 -10.89 -4.45
C ALA A 164 14.48 -10.98 -2.98
N ASP A 165 13.67 -11.98 -2.66
CA ASP A 165 13.25 -12.27 -1.31
C ASP A 165 12.35 -11.19 -0.68
N PHE A 166 11.51 -10.56 -1.50
CA PHE A 166 10.38 -9.75 -1.05
C PHE A 166 9.10 -10.59 -1.04
N PRO A 167 8.07 -10.18 -0.28
CA PRO A 167 6.76 -10.80 -0.37
C PRO A 167 6.12 -10.55 -1.75
N PRO A 168 5.17 -11.41 -2.19
CA PRO A 168 4.42 -11.19 -3.42
C PRO A 168 3.58 -9.92 -3.33
N LEU A 169 3.48 -9.20 -4.44
CA LEU A 169 2.52 -8.12 -4.62
C LEU A 169 1.21 -8.66 -5.18
N LEU A 170 0.12 -8.07 -4.75
CA LEU A 170 -1.19 -8.26 -5.37
C LEU A 170 -1.54 -7.03 -6.23
N PRO A 171 -2.28 -7.23 -7.34
CA PRO A 171 -2.75 -6.12 -8.14
C PRO A 171 -3.53 -5.10 -7.30
N ASP A 172 -3.30 -3.81 -7.52
CA ASP A 172 -4.01 -2.75 -6.83
C ASP A 172 -4.83 -1.93 -7.83
N PRO A 173 -6.17 -1.87 -7.68
CA PRO A 173 -7.03 -1.08 -8.56
C PRO A 173 -6.82 0.44 -8.41
N GLY A 174 -6.20 0.89 -7.32
CA GLY A 174 -5.93 2.31 -7.05
C GLY A 174 -4.71 2.88 -7.76
N VAL A 175 -3.97 2.06 -8.54
CA VAL A 175 -2.81 2.56 -9.29
C VAL A 175 -3.24 3.56 -10.34
N PRO A 176 -2.77 4.80 -10.30
CA PRO A 176 -2.97 5.71 -11.40
C PRO A 176 -2.36 5.11 -12.68
N ALA A 177 -3.07 5.26 -13.80
CA ALA A 177 -2.60 4.77 -15.09
C ALA A 177 -1.20 5.31 -15.39
N CYS A 178 -0.18 4.50 -15.11
CA CYS A 178 1.22 4.84 -15.41
C CYS A 178 1.50 4.84 -16.91
N THR A 179 0.51 4.45 -17.71
CA THR A 179 0.63 4.10 -19.13
C THR A 179 0.01 5.08 -20.11
N GLU A 180 -0.55 6.23 -19.66
CA GLU A 180 -0.95 7.23 -20.65
C GLU A 180 0.29 7.82 -21.35
N ALA A 181 0.18 7.93 -22.66
CA ALA A 181 1.25 8.37 -23.55
C ALA A 181 2.03 9.58 -23.03
N GLY A 182 3.30 9.41 -22.77
CA GLY A 182 4.24 10.50 -22.82
C GLY A 182 4.87 10.98 -21.55
N GLY A 183 5.73 10.19 -20.92
CA GLY A 183 6.85 10.81 -20.28
C GLY A 183 7.29 10.36 -18.89
N THR A 184 8.47 10.70 -18.54
CA THR A 184 9.24 10.45 -17.33
C THR A 184 8.43 10.66 -16.04
N ARG A 185 7.54 11.64 -15.99
CA ARG A 185 6.73 11.99 -14.82
C ARG A 185 5.79 10.87 -14.35
N ARG A 186 5.34 10.01 -15.27
CA ARG A 186 4.45 8.88 -14.94
C ARG A 186 5.21 7.67 -14.45
N ILE A 187 6.40 7.45 -14.96
CA ILE A 187 7.31 6.42 -14.44
C ILE A 187 7.63 6.72 -12.98
N ASP A 188 7.87 7.98 -12.64
CA ASP A 188 8.12 8.40 -11.26
C ASP A 188 6.92 8.14 -10.33
N LEU A 189 5.71 8.43 -10.79
CA LEU A 189 4.49 8.16 -10.03
C LEU A 189 4.27 6.66 -9.83
N CYS A 190 4.47 5.87 -10.90
CA CYS A 190 4.41 4.41 -10.84
C CYS A 190 5.45 3.86 -9.87
N ALA A 191 6.69 4.34 -9.93
CA ALA A 191 7.77 3.92 -9.08
C ALA A 191 7.45 4.18 -7.60
N ARG A 192 6.99 5.39 -7.25
CA ARG A 192 6.60 5.74 -5.88
C ARG A 192 5.43 4.90 -5.38
N HIS A 193 4.41 4.71 -6.22
CA HIS A 193 3.25 3.91 -5.83
C HIS A 193 3.65 2.45 -5.61
N LEU A 194 4.43 1.86 -6.51
CA LEU A 194 4.89 0.48 -6.41
C LEU A 194 5.80 0.28 -5.17
N SER A 195 6.66 1.26 -4.85
CA SER A 195 7.46 1.27 -3.62
C SER A 195 6.57 1.26 -2.36
N ARG A 196 5.53 2.08 -2.31
CA ARG A 196 4.54 2.09 -1.22
C ARG A 196 3.83 0.75 -1.09
N LEU A 197 3.44 0.12 -2.21
CA LEU A 197 2.83 -1.22 -2.22
C LEU A 197 3.79 -2.29 -1.68
N VAL A 198 5.06 -2.24 -2.03
CA VAL A 198 6.08 -3.15 -1.48
C VAL A 198 6.20 -2.98 0.02
N ALA A 199 6.26 -1.74 0.52
CA ALA A 199 6.29 -1.47 1.95
C ALA A 199 5.02 -1.96 2.66
N ALA A 200 3.84 -1.74 2.07
CA ALA A 200 2.57 -2.23 2.60
C ALA A 200 2.52 -3.76 2.64
N SER A 201 2.99 -4.43 1.59
CA SER A 201 3.07 -5.89 1.56
C SER A 201 4.00 -6.43 2.64
N LEU A 202 5.16 -5.82 2.85
CA LEU A 202 6.09 -6.17 3.93
C LEU A 202 5.45 -5.97 5.31
N ARG A 203 4.79 -4.83 5.56
CA ARG A 203 4.07 -4.58 6.83
C ARG A 203 2.99 -5.63 7.07
N THR A 204 2.20 -5.93 6.05
CA THR A 204 1.13 -6.93 6.13
C THR A 204 1.67 -8.33 6.42
N GLU A 205 2.72 -8.76 5.73
CA GLU A 205 3.35 -10.05 5.97
C GLU A 205 4.00 -10.13 7.35
N LEU A 206 4.61 -9.03 7.81
CA LEU A 206 5.20 -8.94 9.14
C LEU A 206 4.12 -8.96 10.24
N SER A 207 2.98 -8.28 10.04
CA SER A 207 1.87 -8.28 10.98
C SER A 207 1.25 -9.67 11.17
N ARG A 208 1.30 -10.51 10.14
CA ARG A 208 0.85 -11.91 10.19
C ARG A 208 1.83 -12.84 10.93
N SER A 209 3.08 -12.41 11.12
CA SER A 209 4.05 -13.11 11.95
C SER A 209 3.65 -12.89 13.40
N ARG A 210 2.69 -13.69 13.89
CA ARG A 210 1.95 -13.50 15.14
C ARG A 210 2.72 -12.79 16.24
N PRO A 211 2.25 -11.65 16.74
CA PRO A 211 2.60 -11.23 18.08
C PRO A 211 2.09 -12.33 19.02
N ARG A 212 2.95 -12.86 19.88
CA ARG A 212 2.43 -13.55 21.07
C ARG A 212 1.46 -12.56 21.72
N PRO A 213 0.27 -13.02 22.20
CA PRO A 213 -0.57 -12.17 22.99
C PRO A 213 0.30 -11.61 24.11
N SER A 214 0.70 -10.39 23.96
CA SER A 214 1.45 -9.67 24.99
C SER A 214 0.48 -9.53 26.14
N ALA A 215 0.89 -9.91 27.34
CA ALA A 215 0.17 -9.47 28.53
C ALA A 215 0.00 -7.96 28.36
N ALA A 216 -1.25 -7.48 28.37
CA ALA A 216 -1.61 -6.10 28.06
C ALA A 216 -0.59 -5.14 28.66
N ARG A 217 0.17 -4.44 27.80
CA ARG A 217 1.17 -3.50 28.28
C ARG A 217 0.45 -2.31 28.87
N VAL A 218 0.81 -1.97 30.09
CA VAL A 218 0.23 -0.82 30.80
C VAL A 218 0.67 0.51 30.16
N SER A 219 1.79 0.51 29.42
CA SER A 219 2.33 1.71 28.77
C SER A 219 2.91 1.39 27.40
N ALA A 220 2.79 2.36 26.47
CA ALA A 220 3.39 2.29 25.15
C ALA A 220 4.93 2.21 25.24
N PRO A 221 5.60 1.45 24.34
CA PRO A 221 7.04 1.53 24.17
C PRO A 221 7.48 2.97 23.91
N PRO A 222 8.69 3.37 24.33
CA PRO A 222 9.14 4.77 24.20
C PRO A 222 9.03 5.33 22.78
N LEU A 223 9.40 4.54 21.76
CA LEU A 223 9.28 4.95 20.37
C LEU A 223 7.82 5.12 19.95
N ALA A 224 6.94 4.19 20.30
CA ALA A 224 5.51 4.28 19.99
C ALA A 224 4.87 5.50 20.67
N ALA A 225 5.22 5.75 21.94
CA ALA A 225 4.76 6.94 22.66
C ALA A 225 5.27 8.24 22.04
N ALA A 226 6.51 8.27 21.54
CA ALA A 226 7.06 9.43 20.85
C ALA A 226 6.37 9.68 19.51
N VAL A 227 6.18 8.65 18.70
CA VAL A 227 5.47 8.72 17.41
C VAL A 227 4.02 9.16 17.61
N HIS A 228 3.31 8.55 18.55
CA HIS A 228 1.94 8.91 18.90
C HIS A 228 1.83 10.39 19.32
N ARG A 229 2.77 10.89 20.13
CA ARG A 229 2.82 12.30 20.52
C ARG A 229 3.02 13.22 19.34
N ARG A 230 3.88 12.87 18.34
CA ARG A 230 4.07 13.68 17.12
C ARG A 230 2.80 13.75 16.28
N ALA A 231 2.07 12.64 16.16
CA ALA A 231 0.77 12.63 15.49
C ALA A 231 -0.25 13.51 16.22
N LEU A 232 -0.29 13.44 17.55
CA LEU A 232 -1.16 14.25 18.39
C LEU A 232 -0.85 15.76 18.25
N GLU A 233 0.42 16.15 18.34
CA GLU A 233 0.88 17.53 18.17
C GLU A 233 0.43 18.09 16.82
N HIS A 234 0.63 17.32 15.73
CA HIS A 234 0.26 17.74 14.39
C HIS A 234 -1.26 17.91 14.22
N LEU A 235 -2.07 16.98 14.73
CA LEU A 235 -3.53 17.10 14.68
C LEU A 235 -4.04 18.29 15.51
N HIS A 236 -3.41 18.59 16.65
CA HIS A 236 -3.72 19.82 17.40
C HIS A 236 -3.39 21.10 16.62
N GLU A 237 -2.26 21.11 15.89
CA GLU A 237 -1.89 22.23 15.02
C GLU A 237 -2.92 22.43 13.88
N ARG A 238 -3.48 21.35 13.32
CA ARG A 238 -4.48 21.38 12.25
C ARG A 238 -5.91 21.71 12.72
N ARG A 239 -6.24 21.40 13.97
CA ARG A 239 -7.58 21.59 14.54
C ARG A 239 -8.10 23.03 14.38
N GLY A 240 -7.30 24.02 14.75
CA GLY A 240 -7.72 25.43 14.72
C GLY A 240 -8.07 25.93 13.32
N PRO A 241 -7.17 25.82 12.34
CA PRO A 241 -7.45 26.17 10.93
C PRO A 241 -8.67 25.45 10.35
N LEU A 242 -8.82 24.16 10.62
CA LEU A 242 -9.97 23.38 10.14
C LEU A 242 -11.29 23.88 10.77
N LEU A 243 -11.30 24.13 12.07
CA LEU A 243 -12.47 24.69 12.73
C LEU A 243 -12.84 26.07 12.15
N GLN A 244 -11.86 26.92 11.86
CA GLN A 244 -12.10 28.22 11.26
C GLN A 244 -12.76 28.10 9.87
N VAL A 245 -12.33 27.13 9.04
CA VAL A 245 -12.96 26.85 7.75
C VAL A 245 -14.39 26.35 7.96
N LEU A 246 -14.60 25.38 8.84
CA LEU A 246 -15.93 24.83 9.10
C LEU A 246 -16.89 25.87 9.67
N THR A 247 -16.46 26.73 10.61
CA THR A 247 -17.31 27.77 11.19
C THR A 247 -17.70 28.86 10.18
N SER A 248 -16.99 29.01 9.06
CA SER A 248 -17.42 29.87 7.97
C SER A 248 -18.62 29.28 7.18
N LEU A 249 -18.84 27.98 7.27
CA LEU A 249 -19.94 27.27 6.62
C LEU A 249 -21.08 27.00 7.62
N ASP A 250 -20.74 26.59 8.83
CA ASP A 250 -21.66 26.29 9.92
C ASP A 250 -21.14 26.89 11.23
N THR A 251 -21.88 27.86 11.78
CA THR A 251 -21.51 28.58 13.02
C THR A 251 -21.47 27.66 14.27
N GLU A 252 -22.15 26.52 14.23
CA GLU A 252 -22.17 25.54 15.32
C GLU A 252 -21.12 24.43 15.16
N ALA A 253 -20.29 24.52 14.11
CA ALA A 253 -19.25 23.53 13.86
C ALA A 253 -18.30 23.35 15.05
N ARG A 254 -17.88 22.10 15.25
CA ARG A 254 -16.99 21.72 16.36
C ARG A 254 -15.84 20.88 15.85
N ALA A 255 -14.69 21.04 16.49
CA ALA A 255 -13.51 20.22 16.25
C ALA A 255 -12.92 19.75 17.58
N ASP A 256 -12.71 18.47 17.75
CA ASP A 256 -12.13 17.89 18.95
C ASP A 256 -11.04 16.86 18.62
N VAL A 257 -10.04 16.72 19.50
CA VAL A 257 -8.96 15.74 19.37
C VAL A 257 -9.01 14.80 20.57
N ARG A 258 -9.16 13.52 20.30
CA ARG A 258 -9.24 12.45 21.31
C ARG A 258 -8.10 11.46 21.11
N VAL A 259 -7.70 10.79 22.17
CA VAL A 259 -6.66 9.76 22.17
C VAL A 259 -7.17 8.48 22.81
N GLY A 260 -6.62 7.35 22.39
CA GLY A 260 -6.92 6.07 23.00
C GLY A 260 -5.87 5.02 22.71
N SER A 261 -6.03 3.88 23.35
CA SER A 261 -5.17 2.71 23.14
C SER A 261 -5.95 1.43 23.38
N ALA A 262 -5.67 0.37 22.62
CA ALA A 262 -6.22 -0.95 22.91
C ALA A 262 -5.16 -1.76 23.73
N PRO A 263 -5.63 -2.61 24.65
CA PRO A 263 -7.01 -3.00 24.94
C PRO A 263 -7.75 -2.10 25.96
N GLN A 264 -7.25 -0.93 26.31
CA GLN A 264 -7.74 -0.11 27.43
C GLN A 264 -8.93 0.82 27.06
N VAL A 265 -9.58 0.63 25.91
CA VAL A 265 -10.67 1.52 25.49
C VAL A 265 -11.89 1.32 26.41
N PRO A 266 -12.31 2.34 27.17
CA PRO A 266 -13.64 2.32 27.78
C PRO A 266 -14.67 2.20 26.66
N GLN A 267 -15.73 1.39 26.84
CA GLN A 267 -16.78 1.13 25.85
C GLN A 267 -17.49 2.40 25.27
N ALA A 268 -17.21 3.56 25.83
CA ALA A 268 -17.78 4.85 25.43
C ALA A 268 -16.99 5.62 24.35
N VAL A 269 -15.80 5.18 23.98
CA VAL A 269 -14.98 5.86 22.96
C VAL A 269 -14.96 5.02 21.70
N ALA A 270 -15.31 5.62 20.56
CA ALA A 270 -15.30 4.93 19.28
C ALA A 270 -13.89 4.41 18.96
N ALA A 271 -13.79 3.11 18.67
CA ALA A 271 -12.55 2.48 18.27
C ALA A 271 -12.19 2.87 16.81
N PRO A 272 -10.88 2.84 16.44
CA PRO A 272 -10.48 3.01 15.05
C PRO A 272 -11.21 2.02 14.13
N PRO A 273 -11.47 2.38 12.86
CA PRO A 273 -11.98 1.44 11.87
C PRO A 273 -11.03 0.23 11.74
N GLU A 274 -11.59 -1.00 11.59
CA GLU A 274 -10.77 -2.22 11.46
C GLU A 274 -9.74 -2.14 10.33
N ARG A 275 -10.08 -1.45 9.25
CA ARG A 275 -9.19 -1.25 8.08
C ARG A 275 -7.97 -0.35 8.37
N ALA A 276 -8.01 0.48 9.43
CA ALA A 276 -6.83 1.21 9.91
C ALA A 276 -5.86 0.30 10.68
N LEU A 277 -6.28 -0.93 11.01
CA LEU A 277 -5.51 -1.86 11.82
C LEU A 277 -4.89 -2.95 10.95
N LEU A 278 -3.57 -3.02 10.90
CA LEU A 278 -2.84 -4.11 10.22
C LEU A 278 -2.93 -5.42 11.00
N ALA A 279 -2.99 -5.33 12.33
CA ALA A 279 -3.15 -6.44 13.25
C ALA A 279 -4.08 -6.02 14.39
N PRO A 280 -5.39 -6.29 14.31
CA PRO A 280 -6.37 -5.84 15.30
C PRO A 280 -6.10 -6.33 16.73
N GLU A 281 -5.38 -7.46 16.86
CA GLU A 281 -5.03 -8.09 18.14
C GLU A 281 -3.72 -7.54 18.75
N ALA A 282 -2.98 -6.70 18.02
CA ALA A 282 -1.73 -6.12 18.50
C ALA A 282 -1.99 -4.83 19.29
N ASP A 283 -1.04 -4.49 20.18
CA ASP A 283 -1.09 -3.23 20.89
C ASP A 283 -1.05 -2.07 19.88
N HIS A 284 -2.01 -1.15 20.02
CA HIS A 284 -2.09 0.03 19.18
C HIS A 284 -2.55 1.26 19.96
N TRP A 285 -2.10 2.41 19.52
CA TRP A 285 -2.41 3.73 20.07
C TRP A 285 -2.96 4.58 18.93
N TRP A 286 -3.96 5.38 19.22
CA TRP A 286 -4.59 6.19 18.20
C TRP A 286 -4.88 7.61 18.67
N VAL A 287 -4.89 8.52 17.71
CA VAL A 287 -5.39 9.88 17.83
C VAL A 287 -6.55 10.03 16.86
N CYS A 288 -7.64 10.61 17.31
CA CYS A 288 -8.82 10.88 16.49
C CYS A 288 -9.09 12.39 16.46
N LEU A 289 -9.13 12.97 15.27
CA LEU A 289 -9.70 14.30 15.05
C LEU A 289 -11.17 14.12 14.63
N SER A 290 -12.07 14.67 15.44
CA SER A 290 -13.51 14.70 15.18
C SER A 290 -13.90 16.08 14.71
N LEU A 291 -14.49 16.18 13.53
CA LEU A 291 -15.05 17.39 12.95
C LEU A 291 -16.56 17.21 12.80
N ILE A 292 -17.34 18.10 13.37
CA ILE A 292 -18.80 18.07 13.33
C ILE A 292 -19.29 19.38 12.72
N ALA A 293 -20.09 19.28 11.68
CA ALA A 293 -20.74 20.40 11.03
C ALA A 293 -22.12 19.95 10.54
N ASP A 294 -23.15 20.70 10.88
CA ASP A 294 -24.55 20.40 10.59
C ASP A 294 -24.89 18.95 11.01
N GLU A 295 -25.42 18.13 10.11
CA GLU A 295 -25.75 16.72 10.35
C GLU A 295 -24.61 15.74 10.05
N ALA A 296 -23.43 16.26 9.68
CA ALA A 296 -22.26 15.44 9.32
C ALA A 296 -21.20 15.42 10.42
N ALA A 297 -20.68 14.25 10.72
CA ALA A 297 -19.54 14.05 11.61
C ALA A 297 -18.44 13.26 10.90
N LEU A 298 -17.26 13.86 10.77
CA LEU A 298 -16.06 13.23 10.24
C LEU A 298 -15.11 12.91 11.39
N GLU A 299 -14.70 11.66 11.49
CA GLU A 299 -13.70 11.18 12.43
C GLU A 299 -12.49 10.65 11.66
N LEU A 300 -11.35 11.36 11.73
CA LEU A 300 -10.07 10.92 11.20
C LEU A 300 -9.27 10.26 12.31
N TYR A 301 -8.91 9.00 12.12
CA TYR A 301 -8.06 8.22 13.01
C TYR A 301 -6.65 8.11 12.46
N VAL A 302 -5.66 8.40 13.29
CA VAL A 302 -4.25 8.10 13.05
C VAL A 302 -3.85 7.03 14.06
N VAL A 303 -3.42 5.87 13.58
CA VAL A 303 -3.13 4.71 14.41
C VAL A 303 -1.64 4.40 14.36
N VAL A 304 -1.03 4.27 15.52
CA VAL A 304 0.34 3.77 15.70
C VAL A 304 0.24 2.35 16.24
N GLN A 305 0.79 1.39 15.52
CA GLN A 305 0.65 -0.03 15.82
C GLN A 305 2.00 -0.74 15.76
N GLU A 306 2.24 -1.67 16.70
CA GLU A 306 3.35 -2.61 16.58
C GLU A 306 3.08 -3.62 15.47
N VAL A 307 4.07 -3.86 14.61
CA VAL A 307 3.98 -4.77 13.46
C VAL A 307 4.96 -5.92 13.66
N GLY A 308 4.45 -7.13 13.58
CA GLY A 308 5.25 -8.33 13.79
C GLY A 308 5.40 -8.74 15.26
N PRO A 309 6.35 -9.64 15.58
CA PRO A 309 6.63 -10.02 16.94
C PRO A 309 7.20 -8.84 17.72
N ALA A 310 6.97 -8.80 19.04
CA ALA A 310 7.43 -7.71 19.92
C ALA A 310 8.95 -7.44 19.85
N SER A 311 9.74 -8.46 19.47
CA SER A 311 11.18 -8.33 19.26
C SER A 311 11.56 -7.58 17.97
N ALA A 312 10.65 -7.44 17.02
CA ALA A 312 10.90 -6.72 15.77
C ALA A 312 11.01 -5.21 16.00
N GLY A 313 10.24 -4.68 16.97
CA GLY A 313 10.24 -3.26 17.33
C GLY A 313 9.79 -2.33 16.21
N VAL A 314 9.20 -2.86 15.13
CA VAL A 314 8.71 -2.09 13.99
C VAL A 314 7.34 -1.52 14.31
N LEU A 315 7.13 -0.26 13.99
CA LEU A 315 5.84 0.39 14.10
C LEU A 315 5.30 0.73 12.69
N ALA A 316 4.00 0.66 12.55
CA ALA A 316 3.29 1.24 11.42
C ALA A 316 2.43 2.40 11.91
N VAL A 317 2.42 3.50 11.15
CA VAL A 317 1.47 4.59 11.31
C VAL A 317 0.53 4.54 10.12
N THR A 318 -0.76 4.39 10.39
CA THR A 318 -1.82 4.34 9.38
C THR A 318 -2.84 5.44 9.67
N ALA A 319 -3.60 5.82 8.67
CA ALA A 319 -4.69 6.78 8.85
C ALA A 319 -5.94 6.29 8.11
N ASP A 320 -7.10 6.49 8.71
CA ASP A 320 -8.38 6.26 8.05
C ASP A 320 -9.45 7.17 8.65
N ALA A 321 -10.53 7.40 7.92
CA ALA A 321 -11.60 8.25 8.42
C ALA A 321 -12.98 7.58 8.25
N ARG A 322 -13.89 8.02 9.11
CA ARG A 322 -15.29 7.64 9.11
C ARG A 322 -16.12 8.91 8.93
N LEU A 323 -17.00 8.92 7.95
CA LEU A 323 -18.00 9.96 7.76
C LEU A 323 -19.36 9.41 8.20
N THR A 324 -20.02 10.10 9.10
CA THR A 324 -21.40 9.82 9.54
C THR A 324 -22.26 10.99 9.13
N THR A 325 -23.41 10.71 8.48
CA THR A 325 -24.42 11.72 8.11
C THR A 325 -25.77 11.29 8.64
N GLY A 326 -26.79 12.13 8.54
CA GLY A 326 -28.16 11.77 8.88
C GLY A 326 -28.69 10.53 8.16
N GLU A 327 -28.12 10.18 7.01
CA GLU A 327 -28.46 8.96 6.25
C GLU A 327 -27.71 7.71 6.71
N GLY A 328 -26.70 7.84 7.57
CA GLY A 328 -25.93 6.72 8.11
C GLY A 328 -24.42 6.88 8.03
N VAL A 329 -23.70 5.77 8.25
CA VAL A 329 -22.22 5.74 8.19
C VAL A 329 -21.78 5.47 6.76
N HIS A 330 -21.10 6.43 6.16
CA HIS A 330 -20.46 6.25 4.85
C HIS A 330 -19.06 5.66 5.03
N GLY A 331 -18.93 4.38 4.71
CA GLY A 331 -17.73 3.58 4.98
C GLY A 331 -16.80 3.38 3.77
N ALA A 332 -16.79 4.27 2.77
CA ALA A 332 -15.82 4.15 1.69
C ALA A 332 -14.39 4.29 2.23
N PRO A 333 -13.44 3.43 1.86
CA PRO A 333 -12.05 3.58 2.27
C PRO A 333 -11.51 4.91 1.75
N LEU A 334 -11.06 5.77 2.66
CA LEU A 334 -10.49 7.07 2.35
C LEU A 334 -9.03 6.98 1.95
N MET A 335 -8.33 6.04 2.57
CA MET A 335 -6.94 5.78 2.31
C MET A 335 -6.80 4.38 1.69
N ALA A 336 -5.91 4.25 0.72
CA ALA A 336 -5.54 2.93 0.25
C ALA A 336 -4.74 2.20 1.34
N ASP A 337 -4.83 0.86 1.39
CA ASP A 337 -4.07 0.01 2.33
C ASP A 337 -2.55 0.26 2.25
N VAL A 338 -2.11 0.87 1.16
CA VAL A 338 -0.70 1.21 0.89
C VAL A 338 -0.22 2.46 1.60
N ASP A 339 -1.15 3.34 2.01
CA ASP A 339 -0.80 4.60 2.63
C ASP A 339 -0.49 4.36 4.12
N GLY A 340 0.77 4.37 4.45
CA GLY A 340 1.23 4.22 5.83
C GLY A 340 2.72 4.45 5.95
N VAL A 341 3.14 4.93 7.11
CA VAL A 341 4.55 5.18 7.43
C VAL A 341 5.08 4.01 8.27
N THR A 342 6.24 3.50 7.90
CA THR A 342 6.98 2.52 8.71
C THR A 342 8.01 3.25 9.56
N VAL A 343 8.04 2.92 10.84
CA VAL A 343 9.05 3.40 11.79
C VAL A 343 9.87 2.21 12.28
N MET A 344 11.15 2.21 11.96
CA MET A 344 12.07 1.14 12.32
C MET A 344 12.56 1.31 13.77
N PRO A 345 13.01 0.23 14.44
CA PRO A 345 13.43 0.30 15.84
C PRO A 345 14.54 1.33 16.13
N ASN A 346 15.39 1.60 15.14
CA ASN A 346 16.51 2.53 15.24
C ASN A 346 16.19 3.94 14.71
N ASP A 347 14.95 4.18 14.27
CA ASP A 347 14.53 5.50 13.84
C ASP A 347 14.20 6.37 15.06
N SER A 348 14.37 7.67 14.92
CA SER A 348 13.79 8.62 15.86
C SER A 348 12.40 9.07 15.40
N ALA A 349 11.51 9.41 16.33
CA ALA A 349 10.21 9.96 15.99
C ALA A 349 10.34 11.31 15.26
N ASP A 350 11.42 12.05 15.52
CA ASP A 350 11.67 13.34 14.89
C ASP A 350 12.09 13.19 13.42
N ASP A 351 12.92 12.19 13.11
CA ASP A 351 13.32 11.89 11.72
C ASP A 351 12.12 11.45 10.86
N ARG A 352 11.16 10.76 11.48
CA ARG A 352 9.93 10.30 10.80
C ARG A 352 8.79 11.30 10.82
N ARG A 353 8.91 12.40 11.59
CA ARG A 353 7.88 13.44 11.71
C ARG A 353 7.40 13.96 10.36
N PRO A 354 8.24 14.32 9.38
CA PRO A 354 7.76 14.82 8.09
C PRO A 354 6.83 13.84 7.39
N LEU A 355 7.21 12.54 7.33
CA LEU A 355 6.39 11.51 6.67
C LEU A 355 5.06 11.28 7.40
N ILE A 356 5.06 11.34 8.73
CA ILE A 356 3.85 11.22 9.56
C ILE A 356 2.93 12.42 9.32
N CYS A 357 3.47 13.65 9.26
CA CYS A 357 2.73 14.85 8.97
C CYS A 357 2.11 14.81 7.57
N ASP A 358 2.88 14.38 6.55
CA ASP A 358 2.42 14.25 5.17
C ASP A 358 1.27 13.23 5.07
N LEU A 359 1.39 12.08 5.74
CA LEU A 359 0.32 11.07 5.81
C LEU A 359 -0.96 11.67 6.41
N ILE A 360 -0.84 12.40 7.50
CA ILE A 360 -2.00 13.02 8.18
C ILE A 360 -2.62 14.09 7.29
N ASP A 361 -1.82 14.96 6.67
CA ASP A 361 -2.30 16.03 5.80
C ASP A 361 -2.96 15.48 4.54
N GLU A 362 -2.44 14.39 3.96
CA GLU A 362 -3.08 13.71 2.84
C GLU A 362 -4.42 13.08 3.25
N ALA A 363 -4.46 12.43 4.42
CA ALA A 363 -5.69 11.87 4.96
C ALA A 363 -6.74 12.95 5.25
N LEU A 364 -6.34 14.08 5.84
CA LEU A 364 -7.21 15.24 6.06
C LEU A 364 -7.76 15.81 4.75
N SER A 365 -6.90 15.97 3.74
CA SER A 365 -7.31 16.51 2.43
C SER A 365 -8.37 15.61 1.78
N ARG A 366 -8.16 14.28 1.78
CA ARG A 366 -9.13 13.32 1.25
C ARG A 366 -10.43 13.31 2.04
N SER A 367 -10.33 13.39 3.37
CA SER A 367 -11.50 13.42 4.27
C SER A 367 -12.35 14.67 4.07
N MET A 368 -11.71 15.83 3.95
CA MET A 368 -12.42 17.10 3.68
C MET A 368 -13.10 17.10 2.32
N ALA A 369 -12.49 16.47 1.30
CA ALA A 369 -13.12 16.30 -0.01
C ALA A 369 -14.40 15.44 0.04
N LEU A 370 -14.55 14.56 1.03
CA LEU A 370 -15.81 13.82 1.23
C LEU A 370 -16.88 14.69 1.89
N LEU A 371 -16.53 15.47 2.92
CA LEU A 371 -17.46 16.40 3.56
C LEU A 371 -18.08 17.40 2.57
N THR A 372 -17.32 17.82 1.54
CA THR A 372 -17.81 18.75 0.53
C THR A 372 -18.70 18.12 -0.54
N ARG A 373 -18.85 16.80 -0.57
CA ARG A 373 -19.70 16.06 -1.53
C ARG A 373 -21.06 15.66 -0.95
N VAL A 374 -21.22 15.79 0.33
CA VAL A 374 -22.47 15.59 1.09
C VAL A 374 -23.16 16.92 1.30
#